data_cab2d46f8d9a016ad997906ef7a3b9c0
#
_entry.id   cab2d46f8d9a016ad997906ef7a3b9c0
#
_cell.length_a   1.000
_cell.length_b   1.000
_cell.length_c   1.000
_cell.angle_alpha   90.00
_cell.angle_beta   90.00
_cell.angle_gamma   90.00
#
_symmetry.space_group_name_H-M   'P 1'
#
loop_
_entity.id
_entity.type
_entity.pdbx_description
1 polymer ?
#
loop_
_entity_poly.entity_id
_entity_poly.type
_entity_poly.pdbx_seq_one_letter_code
_entity_poly.pdbx_strand_id
1 'polypeptide(L)'
;MAFTFLCMAGMFVLLGAETIAAFQVLIYVGAITVLILYGVMFTPQADRPYALFFQKQTPLAGVVVAAAAIPVLLLSFSFVGAVPKPGGDDLPALATSVFVDFAFPFEVASVLLLAAMVGAIVLVKRDEDSEARR
;
A
#
# COMPACT_ATOMS: atom_id res chain seq x y z
N MET A 1 -5.22 3.67 7.78
CA MET A 1 -4.44 3.38 6.58
C MET A 1 -3.61 4.57 6.10
N ALA A 2 -4.18 5.72 5.71
CA ALA A 2 -3.39 6.88 5.25
C ALA A 2 -2.26 7.28 6.21
N PHE A 3 -2.55 7.36 7.50
CA PHE A 3 -1.55 7.68 8.53
C PHE A 3 -0.43 6.64 8.61
N THR A 4 -0.73 5.36 8.45
CA THR A 4 0.28 4.28 8.44
C THR A 4 1.22 4.43 7.24
N PHE A 5 0.68 4.75 6.07
CA PHE A 5 1.51 4.99 4.88
C PHE A 5 2.36 6.26 5.01
N LEU A 6 1.85 7.29 5.69
CA LEU A 6 2.62 8.50 5.99
C LEU A 6 3.79 8.22 6.95
N CYS A 7 3.56 7.42 8.00
CA CYS A 7 4.63 6.98 8.88
C CYS A 7 5.72 6.19 8.14
N MET A 8 5.30 5.34 7.18
CA MET A 8 6.22 4.59 6.33
C MET A 8 7.09 5.53 5.48
N ALA A 9 6.48 6.57 4.89
CA ALA A 9 7.22 7.60 4.17
C ALA A 9 8.25 8.31 5.06
N GLY A 10 7.88 8.62 6.31
CA GLY A 10 8.81 9.18 7.30
C GLY A 10 9.99 8.26 7.59
N MET A 11 9.78 6.95 7.65
CA MET A 11 10.88 5.99 7.81
C MET A 11 11.84 6.00 6.61
N PHE A 12 11.33 6.13 5.38
CA PHE A 12 12.18 6.24 4.20
C PHE A 12 13.03 7.52 4.21
N VAL A 13 12.47 8.64 4.68
CA VAL A 13 13.24 9.88 4.87
C VAL A 13 14.37 9.69 5.88
N LEU A 14 14.10 9.02 7.01
CA LEU A 14 15.12 8.72 8.02
C LEU A 14 16.23 7.80 7.49
N LEU A 15 15.92 6.95 6.52
CA LEU A 15 16.89 6.09 5.83
C LEU A 15 17.67 6.83 4.73
N GLY A 16 17.39 8.11 4.46
CA GLY A 16 17.99 8.89 3.38
C GLY A 16 17.44 8.57 1.98
N ALA A 17 16.32 7.85 1.89
CA ALA A 17 15.66 7.48 0.64
C ALA A 17 14.52 8.46 0.31
N GLU A 18 14.86 9.73 0.08
CA GLU A 18 13.88 10.81 -0.10
C GLU A 18 12.99 10.61 -1.33
N THR A 19 13.54 10.14 -2.43
CA THR A 19 12.80 9.87 -3.68
C THR A 19 11.75 8.78 -3.46
N ILE A 20 12.11 7.69 -2.77
CA ILE A 20 11.18 6.60 -2.44
C ILE A 20 10.12 7.09 -1.47
N ALA A 21 10.48 7.95 -0.50
CA ALA A 21 9.53 8.58 0.40
C ALA A 21 8.50 9.43 -0.35
N ALA A 22 8.95 10.21 -1.35
CA ALA A 22 8.06 11.01 -2.20
C ALA A 22 7.08 10.11 -2.98
N PHE A 23 7.56 9.02 -3.59
CA PHE A 23 6.69 8.04 -4.27
C PHE A 23 5.72 7.37 -3.30
N GLN A 24 6.13 7.06 -2.07
CA GLN A 24 5.26 6.51 -1.03
C GLN A 24 4.08 7.46 -0.72
N VAL A 25 4.35 8.75 -0.55
CA VAL A 25 3.29 9.74 -0.31
C VAL A 25 2.39 9.90 -1.53
N LEU A 26 2.97 10.05 -2.72
CA LEU A 26 2.22 10.31 -3.94
C LEU A 26 1.30 9.14 -4.31
N ILE A 27 1.83 7.92 -4.30
CA ILE A 27 1.13 6.74 -4.77
C ILE A 27 0.27 6.14 -3.65
N TYR A 28 0.84 5.83 -2.47
CA TYR A 28 0.11 5.12 -1.42
C TYR A 28 -0.84 6.04 -0.64
N VAL A 29 -0.38 7.20 -0.22
CA VAL A 29 -1.24 8.14 0.51
C VAL A 29 -2.20 8.85 -0.44
N GLY A 30 -1.72 9.31 -1.59
CA GLY A 30 -2.53 10.04 -2.57
C GLY A 30 -3.44 9.14 -3.39
N ALA A 31 -2.87 8.29 -4.26
CA ALA A 31 -3.67 7.55 -5.23
C ALA A 31 -4.40 6.35 -4.62
N ILE A 32 -3.70 5.44 -3.94
CA ILE A 32 -4.27 4.18 -3.47
C ILE A 32 -5.27 4.40 -2.32
N THR A 33 -4.94 5.26 -1.36
CA THR A 33 -5.85 5.55 -0.23
C THR A 33 -7.15 6.18 -0.71
N VAL A 34 -7.07 7.11 -1.66
CA VAL A 34 -8.26 7.76 -2.25
C VAL A 34 -9.07 6.76 -3.06
N LEU A 35 -8.40 5.87 -3.83
CA LEU A 35 -9.08 4.82 -4.58
C LEU A 35 -9.84 3.85 -3.65
N ILE A 36 -9.23 3.45 -2.54
CA ILE A 36 -9.88 2.60 -1.52
C ILE A 36 -11.07 3.35 -0.89
N LEU A 37 -10.91 4.65 -0.59
CA LEU A 37 -11.99 5.47 -0.05
C LEU A 37 -13.21 5.48 -0.98
N TYR A 38 -12.98 5.73 -2.27
CA TYR A 38 -14.04 5.64 -3.27
C TYR A 38 -14.65 4.24 -3.36
N GLY A 39 -13.82 3.20 -3.37
CA GLY A 39 -14.28 1.82 -3.40
C GLY A 39 -15.22 1.49 -2.24
N VAL A 40 -14.85 1.89 -1.02
CA VAL A 40 -15.69 1.68 0.17
C VAL A 40 -16.96 2.53 0.12
N MET A 41 -16.87 3.78 -0.35
CA MET A 41 -18.03 4.68 -0.44
C MET A 41 -19.07 4.18 -1.44
N PHE A 42 -18.65 3.63 -2.57
CA PHE A 42 -19.57 3.12 -3.61
C PHE A 42 -20.04 1.67 -3.37
N THR A 43 -19.43 0.95 -2.41
CA THR A 43 -19.88 -0.40 -2.08
C THR A 43 -21.11 -0.33 -1.16
N PRO A 44 -22.28 -0.85 -1.60
CA PRO A 44 -23.49 -0.84 -0.75
C PRO A 44 -23.20 -1.66 0.52
N GLN A 45 -23.40 -1.02 1.66
CA GLN A 45 -23.33 -1.73 2.93
C GLN A 45 -24.60 -2.57 3.08
N ALA A 46 -24.44 -3.89 3.02
CA ALA A 46 -25.51 -4.78 3.44
C ALA A 46 -25.81 -4.52 4.93
N ASP A 47 -27.07 -4.38 5.30
CA ASP A 47 -27.54 -4.23 6.67
C ASP A 47 -27.12 -5.46 7.50
N ARG A 48 -25.88 -5.47 7.93
CA ARG A 48 -25.38 -6.44 8.89
C ARG A 48 -25.61 -5.87 10.29
N PRO A 49 -26.39 -6.54 11.13
CA PRO A 49 -26.56 -6.10 12.50
C PRO A 49 -25.20 -6.00 13.20
N TYR A 50 -25.01 -4.95 13.99
CA TYR A 50 -23.79 -4.63 14.75
C TYR A 50 -23.30 -5.71 15.72
N ALA A 51 -23.87 -6.91 15.69
CA ALA A 51 -23.56 -8.05 16.57
C ALA A 51 -22.13 -8.62 16.39
N LEU A 52 -21.35 -8.15 15.43
CA LEU A 52 -20.00 -8.66 15.17
C LEU A 52 -18.87 -7.95 15.94
N PHE A 53 -19.18 -6.94 16.75
CA PHE A 53 -18.17 -6.24 17.55
C PHE A 53 -17.64 -7.04 18.76
N PHE A 54 -18.33 -8.09 19.17
CA PHE A 54 -17.91 -8.97 20.27
C PHE A 54 -17.60 -10.36 19.77
N GLN A 55 -16.51 -10.49 19.03
CA GLN A 55 -16.02 -11.80 18.64
C GLN A 55 -15.41 -12.49 19.88
N LYS A 56 -15.81 -13.74 20.12
CA LYS A 56 -15.38 -14.53 21.30
C LYS A 56 -13.85 -14.75 21.35
N GLN A 57 -13.14 -14.41 20.26
CA GLN A 57 -11.69 -14.56 20.11
C GLN A 57 -10.89 -13.26 20.45
N THR A 58 -11.56 -12.18 20.85
CA THR A 58 -10.92 -10.89 21.18
C THR A 58 -9.79 -11.02 22.21
N PRO A 59 -9.92 -11.77 23.31
CA PRO A 59 -8.82 -11.90 24.28
C PRO A 59 -7.62 -12.66 23.69
N LEU A 60 -7.86 -13.70 22.89
CA LEU A 60 -6.78 -14.44 22.22
C LEU A 60 -6.04 -13.58 21.20
N ALA A 61 -6.77 -12.78 20.40
CA ALA A 61 -6.19 -11.83 19.47
C ALA A 61 -5.32 -10.79 20.18
N GLY A 62 -5.75 -10.30 21.34
CA GLY A 62 -4.97 -9.39 22.18
C GLY A 62 -3.62 -9.99 22.63
N VAL A 63 -3.64 -11.25 23.06
CA VAL A 63 -2.40 -11.96 23.44
C VAL A 63 -1.45 -12.13 22.25
N VAL A 64 -1.97 -12.51 21.09
CA VAL A 64 -1.15 -12.68 19.87
C VAL A 64 -0.54 -11.34 19.43
N VAL A 65 -1.31 -10.26 19.45
CA VAL A 65 -0.82 -8.92 19.12
C VAL A 65 0.26 -8.46 20.12
N ALA A 66 0.05 -8.65 21.41
CA ALA A 66 1.04 -8.32 22.43
C ALA A 66 2.33 -9.15 22.26
N ALA A 67 2.21 -10.45 22.01
CA ALA A 67 3.35 -11.33 21.76
C ALA A 67 4.15 -10.95 20.52
N ALA A 68 3.51 -10.40 19.49
CA ALA A 68 4.18 -9.88 18.29
C ALA A 68 4.76 -8.47 18.51
N ALA A 69 4.10 -7.61 19.27
CA ALA A 69 4.54 -6.24 19.51
C ALA A 69 5.78 -6.16 20.43
N ILE A 70 5.86 -7.02 21.45
CA ILE A 70 6.98 -7.01 22.41
C ILE A 70 8.34 -7.19 21.73
N PRO A 71 8.60 -8.22 20.91
CA PRO A 71 9.89 -8.37 20.26
C PRO A 71 10.21 -7.23 19.28
N VAL A 72 9.21 -6.68 18.58
CA VAL A 72 9.40 -5.53 17.69
C VAL A 72 9.84 -4.31 18.48
N LEU A 73 9.22 -4.03 19.62
CA LEU A 73 9.60 -2.92 20.50
C LEU A 73 11.00 -3.13 21.08
N LEU A 74 11.32 -4.32 21.57
CA LEU A 74 12.64 -4.64 22.12
C LEU A 74 13.74 -4.50 21.07
N LEU A 75 13.52 -4.97 19.85
CA LEU A 75 14.44 -4.78 18.73
C LEU A 75 14.61 -3.30 18.40
N SER A 76 13.53 -2.53 18.35
CA SER A 76 13.58 -1.09 18.08
C SER A 76 14.44 -0.35 19.11
N PHE A 77 14.32 -0.69 20.37
CA PHE A 77 15.17 -0.10 21.44
C PHE A 77 16.63 -0.56 21.36
N SER A 78 16.90 -1.78 20.90
CA SER A 78 18.26 -2.28 20.75
C SER A 78 19.04 -1.61 19.61
N PHE A 79 18.31 -1.08 18.62
CA PHE A 79 18.89 -0.33 17.49
C PHE A 79 18.99 1.18 17.73
N VAL A 80 18.59 1.68 18.89
CA VAL A 80 18.76 3.10 19.26
C VAL A 80 20.27 3.39 19.40
N GLY A 81 20.84 4.01 18.37
CA GLY A 81 22.27 4.35 18.32
C GLY A 81 23.00 3.86 17.07
N ALA A 82 22.45 2.87 16.35
CA ALA A 82 22.92 2.53 15.03
C ALA A 82 22.23 3.44 13.99
N VAL A 83 22.68 4.69 13.88
CA VAL A 83 22.23 5.57 12.79
C VAL A 83 22.96 5.14 11.53
N PRO A 84 22.31 4.48 10.57
CA PRO A 84 22.91 4.25 9.27
C PRO A 84 23.27 5.62 8.71
N LYS A 85 24.49 5.78 8.21
CA LYS A 85 24.87 6.98 7.47
C LYS A 85 23.88 7.11 6.31
N PRO A 86 23.08 8.19 6.21
CA PRO A 86 22.14 8.33 5.12
C PRO A 86 22.93 8.22 3.81
N GLY A 87 22.66 7.15 3.06
CA GLY A 87 23.09 7.10 1.67
C GLY A 87 22.22 8.16 0.97
N GLY A 88 22.82 9.27 0.52
CA GLY A 88 22.05 10.26 -0.21
C GLY A 88 21.40 9.60 -1.44
N ASP A 89 20.15 9.90 -1.67
CA ASP A 89 19.44 9.49 -2.88
C ASP A 89 20.13 10.16 -4.09
N ASP A 90 20.97 9.41 -4.75
CA ASP A 90 21.46 9.80 -6.08
C ASP A 90 20.38 9.38 -7.10
N LEU A 91 19.49 10.32 -7.41
CA LEU A 91 18.40 10.11 -8.37
C LEU A 91 18.89 9.57 -9.72
N PRO A 92 20.00 10.04 -10.30
CA PRO A 92 20.63 9.44 -11.49
C PRO A 92 21.00 7.97 -11.29
N ALA A 93 21.59 7.59 -10.17
CA ALA A 93 21.95 6.21 -9.88
C ALA A 93 20.71 5.32 -9.74
N LEU A 94 19.67 5.81 -9.07
CA LEU A 94 18.38 5.11 -8.95
C LEU A 94 17.73 4.92 -10.34
N ALA A 95 17.73 5.94 -11.18
CA ALA A 95 17.20 5.84 -12.52
C ALA A 95 17.98 4.83 -13.37
N THR A 96 19.31 4.84 -13.29
CA THR A 96 20.16 3.86 -13.99
C THR A 96 19.85 2.44 -13.53
N SER A 97 19.74 2.21 -12.23
CA SER A 97 19.38 0.89 -11.71
C SER A 97 18.02 0.42 -12.23
N VAL A 98 16.99 1.26 -12.21
CA VAL A 98 15.64 0.89 -12.66
C VAL A 98 15.59 0.60 -14.16
N PHE A 99 16.24 1.43 -15.00
CA PHE A 99 16.11 1.34 -16.45
C PHE A 99 17.18 0.47 -17.12
N VAL A 100 18.29 0.17 -16.44
CA VAL A 100 19.38 -0.65 -16.98
C VAL A 100 19.46 -1.98 -16.26
N ASP A 101 19.69 -1.98 -14.94
CA ASP A 101 19.91 -3.23 -14.19
C ASP A 101 18.60 -4.02 -14.01
N PHE A 102 17.49 -3.31 -13.78
CA PHE A 102 16.16 -3.89 -13.56
C PHE A 102 15.19 -3.57 -14.71
N ALA A 103 15.69 -3.40 -15.94
CA ALA A 103 14.86 -3.11 -17.12
C ALA A 103 13.76 -4.14 -17.34
N PHE A 104 14.06 -5.44 -17.20
CA PHE A 104 13.07 -6.50 -17.37
C PHE A 104 11.93 -6.46 -16.36
N PRO A 105 12.15 -6.37 -15.03
CA PRO A 105 11.09 -6.15 -14.06
C PRO A 105 10.26 -4.88 -14.33
N PHE A 106 10.89 -3.80 -14.76
CA PHE A 106 10.21 -2.56 -15.11
C PHE A 106 9.26 -2.76 -16.30
N GLU A 107 9.71 -3.46 -17.34
CA GLU A 107 8.88 -3.77 -18.51
C GLU A 107 7.68 -4.66 -18.15
N VAL A 108 7.89 -5.70 -17.34
CA VAL A 108 6.81 -6.56 -16.84
C VAL A 108 5.79 -5.76 -16.04
N ALA A 109 6.23 -4.85 -15.17
CA ALA A 109 5.34 -3.98 -14.41
C ALA A 109 4.51 -3.06 -15.32
N SER A 110 5.10 -2.54 -16.41
CA SER A 110 4.39 -1.73 -17.40
C SER A 110 3.29 -2.51 -18.11
N VAL A 111 3.57 -3.75 -18.50
CA VAL A 111 2.59 -4.65 -19.15
C VAL A 111 1.47 -4.99 -18.17
N LEU A 112 1.77 -5.26 -16.91
CA LEU A 112 0.78 -5.51 -15.87
C LEU A 112 -0.14 -4.29 -15.65
N LEU A 113 0.43 -3.09 -15.65
CA LEU A 113 -0.34 -1.85 -15.52
C LEU A 113 -1.29 -1.68 -16.71
N LEU A 114 -0.81 -1.92 -17.92
CA LEU A 114 -1.63 -1.89 -19.13
C LEU A 114 -2.77 -2.92 -19.06
N ALA A 115 -2.46 -4.15 -18.68
CA ALA A 115 -3.45 -5.21 -18.54
C ALA A 115 -4.52 -4.88 -17.49
N ALA A 116 -4.11 -4.30 -16.35
CA ALA A 116 -5.02 -3.85 -15.31
C ALA A 116 -5.96 -2.73 -15.81
N MET A 117 -5.44 -1.78 -16.59
CA MET A 117 -6.23 -0.70 -17.19
C MET A 117 -7.26 -1.23 -18.19
N VAL A 118 -6.84 -2.13 -19.10
CA VAL A 118 -7.73 -2.76 -20.07
C VAL A 118 -8.79 -3.59 -19.34
N GLY A 119 -8.40 -4.37 -18.34
CA GLY A 119 -9.31 -5.16 -17.52
C GLY A 119 -10.36 -4.31 -16.82
N ALA A 120 -9.97 -3.17 -16.24
CA ALA A 120 -10.90 -2.24 -15.61
C ALA A 120 -11.93 -1.68 -16.61
N ILE A 121 -11.49 -1.30 -17.81
CA ILE A 121 -12.38 -0.78 -18.87
C ILE A 121 -13.37 -1.84 -19.32
N VAL A 122 -12.91 -3.07 -19.51
CA VAL A 122 -13.78 -4.20 -19.94
C VAL A 122 -14.83 -4.51 -18.89
N LEU A 123 -14.47 -4.50 -17.60
CA LEU A 123 -15.42 -4.76 -16.50
C LEU A 123 -16.48 -3.67 -16.35
N VAL A 124 -16.13 -2.42 -16.65
CA VAL A 124 -17.07 -1.28 -16.56
C VAL A 124 -17.98 -1.20 -17.78
N LYS A 125 -17.55 -1.72 -18.94
CA LYS A 125 -18.37 -1.75 -20.14
C LYS A 125 -19.58 -2.66 -19.94
N ARG A 126 -20.72 -2.03 -19.70
CA ARG A 126 -22.03 -2.70 -19.59
C ARG A 126 -22.48 -3.14 -20.99
N ASP A 127 -22.91 -4.37 -21.13
CA ASP A 127 -23.50 -4.84 -22.39
C ASP A 127 -24.83 -4.10 -22.61
N GLU A 128 -24.84 -3.11 -23.49
CA GLU A 128 -26.05 -2.38 -23.90
C GLU A 128 -27.08 -3.32 -24.57
N ASP A 129 -26.62 -4.47 -25.10
CA ASP A 129 -27.49 -5.46 -25.75
C ASP A 129 -28.43 -6.19 -24.77
N SER A 130 -28.23 -6.12 -23.48
CA SER A 130 -29.10 -6.77 -22.49
C SER A 130 -30.34 -5.94 -22.13
N GLU A 131 -30.33 -4.64 -22.34
CA GLU A 131 -31.48 -3.75 -22.08
C GLU A 131 -32.45 -3.68 -23.28
N ALA A 132 -31.95 -3.88 -24.50
CA ALA A 132 -32.77 -3.87 -25.69
C ALA A 132 -33.66 -5.14 -25.82
N ARG A 133 -33.46 -6.15 -24.99
CA ARG A 133 -34.22 -7.43 -24.98
C ARG A 133 -35.22 -7.54 -23.84
N ARG A 134 -35.42 -6.50 -23.02
CA ARG A 134 -36.49 -6.46 -21.99
C ARG A 134 -37.57 -5.44 -22.36
#